data_a6fbcf1c8d139bf0156bef5a8944d58e
#
_entry.id   a6fbcf1c8d139bf0156bef5a8944d58e
#
_cell.length_a   1.000
_cell.length_b   1.000
_cell.length_c   1.000
_cell.angle_alpha   90.00
_cell.angle_beta   90.00
_cell.angle_gamma   90.00
#
_symmetry.space_group_name_H-M   'P 1'
#
loop_
_entity.id
_entity.type
_entity.pdbx_description
1 polymer ?
#
loop_
_entity_poly.entity_id
_entity_poly.type
_entity_poly.pdbx_seq_one_letter_code
_entity_poly.pdbx_strand_id
1 'polypeptide(L)'
;MPVKIRRAAAVNEPVIPGDVRDLGLARAGRARIEWAERNMPVLRAIRARFNREKPLKGLRVAACLHVTTETANLMRTLEAGGAEVFLCGSNPLSTQDDVAAALVAHYGISTFAIKGEDHKTYYSHIVSCIEARPHITMDDGCDLVTVMHTKKRAYLKGVLA
;
A
#
# COMPACT_ATOMS: atom_id res chain seq x y z
N MET A 1 8.45 14.30 9.85
CA MET A 1 8.10 14.89 8.55
C MET A 1 8.19 13.79 7.51
N PRO A 2 7.18 13.54 6.67
CA PRO A 2 7.28 12.51 5.64
C PRO A 2 8.38 12.89 4.65
N VAL A 3 9.30 11.98 4.42
CA VAL A 3 10.37 12.16 3.42
C VAL A 3 9.71 12.13 2.04
N LYS A 4 9.69 13.27 1.37
CA LYS A 4 9.28 13.36 -0.05
C LYS A 4 10.39 12.72 -0.88
N ILE A 5 10.18 11.51 -1.36
CA ILE A 5 11.08 10.88 -2.31
C ILE A 5 11.01 11.66 -3.62
N ARG A 6 12.07 12.41 -3.95
CA ARG A 6 12.21 13.05 -5.27
C ARG A 6 12.67 12.00 -6.26
N ARG A 7 11.81 11.66 -7.22
CA ARG A 7 12.22 10.99 -8.45
C ARG A 7 13.17 11.92 -9.22
N ALA A 8 14.28 11.39 -9.73
CA ALA A 8 15.13 12.09 -10.69
C ALA A 8 14.31 12.41 -11.94
N ALA A 9 14.45 13.65 -12.41
CA ALA A 9 13.64 14.35 -13.38
C ALA A 9 13.23 13.54 -14.63
N ALA A 10 11.91 13.34 -14.79
CA ALA A 10 11.21 13.33 -16.05
C ALA A 10 9.80 13.90 -15.80
N VAL A 11 9.56 15.02 -16.41
CA VAL A 11 8.31 15.75 -16.69
C VAL A 11 7.03 15.25 -16.03
N ASN A 12 6.49 16.03 -15.06
CA ASN A 12 5.06 16.11 -14.64
C ASN A 12 4.29 14.82 -14.28
N GLU A 13 4.92 13.78 -13.75
CA GLU A 13 4.16 12.70 -13.10
C GLU A 13 3.86 13.07 -11.63
N PRO A 14 2.65 12.79 -11.13
CA PRO A 14 2.32 13.03 -9.72
C PRO A 14 3.29 12.25 -8.83
N VAL A 15 3.83 12.91 -7.81
CA VAL A 15 4.68 12.27 -6.80
C VAL A 15 3.81 11.35 -5.96
N ILE A 16 3.97 10.04 -6.13
CA ILE A 16 3.28 9.04 -5.30
C ILE A 16 3.88 9.12 -3.88
N PRO A 17 3.07 9.43 -2.85
CA PRO A 17 3.57 9.44 -1.49
C PRO A 17 3.97 8.03 -1.06
N GLY A 18 5.12 7.89 -0.39
CA GLY A 18 5.59 6.62 0.10
C GLY A 18 6.88 6.79 0.92
N ASP A 19 7.18 5.80 1.74
CA ASP A 19 8.44 5.69 2.46
C ASP A 19 8.88 4.22 2.40
N VAL A 20 9.90 3.95 1.58
CA VAL A 20 10.44 2.61 1.33
C VAL A 20 11.97 2.68 1.39
N ARG A 21 12.60 1.57 1.70
CA ARG A 21 14.06 1.51 1.94
C ARG A 21 14.89 2.06 0.78
N ASP A 22 14.62 1.59 -0.44
CA ASP A 22 15.41 1.93 -1.63
C ASP A 22 14.59 1.63 -2.91
N LEU A 23 14.32 2.65 -3.70
CA LEU A 23 13.62 2.51 -4.98
C LEU A 23 14.46 1.76 -6.04
N GLY A 24 15.77 1.67 -5.88
CA GLY A 24 16.64 0.88 -6.76
C GLY A 24 16.31 -0.61 -6.76
N LEU A 25 15.63 -1.11 -5.72
CA LEU A 25 15.19 -2.51 -5.61
C LEU A 25 13.93 -2.81 -6.45
N ALA A 26 13.25 -1.80 -6.98
CA ALA A 26 11.93 -1.94 -7.60
C ALA A 26 11.90 -2.92 -8.78
N ARG A 27 12.97 -3.00 -9.59
CA ARG A 27 13.05 -3.95 -10.71
C ARG A 27 12.98 -5.40 -10.25
N ALA A 28 13.70 -5.74 -9.18
CA ALA A 28 13.69 -7.09 -8.62
C ALA A 28 12.32 -7.42 -8.03
N GLY A 29 11.74 -6.49 -7.26
CA GLY A 29 10.41 -6.65 -6.68
C GLY A 29 9.32 -6.85 -7.72
N ARG A 30 9.36 -6.07 -8.83
CA ARG A 30 8.44 -6.25 -9.94
C ARG A 30 8.48 -7.67 -10.52
N ALA A 31 9.68 -8.19 -10.80
CA ALA A 31 9.84 -9.54 -11.34
C ALA A 31 9.25 -10.60 -10.41
N ARG A 32 9.43 -10.45 -9.09
CA ARG A 32 8.87 -11.36 -8.08
C ARG A 32 7.35 -11.26 -7.98
N ILE A 33 6.79 -10.05 -8.01
CA ILE A 33 5.33 -9.83 -8.01
C ILE A 33 4.68 -10.49 -9.23
N GLU A 34 5.26 -10.28 -10.42
CA GLU A 34 4.76 -10.86 -11.67
C GLU A 34 4.91 -12.39 -11.69
N TRP A 35 5.96 -12.94 -11.06
CA TRP A 35 6.13 -14.38 -10.91
C TRP A 35 5.04 -14.97 -9.97
N ALA A 36 4.82 -14.38 -8.81
CA ALA A 36 3.79 -14.84 -7.86
C ALA A 36 2.39 -14.78 -8.47
N GLU A 37 2.10 -13.77 -9.28
CA GLU A 37 0.83 -13.60 -9.98
C GLU A 37 0.44 -14.82 -10.82
N ARG A 38 1.41 -15.55 -11.38
CA ARG A 38 1.14 -16.73 -12.21
C ARG A 38 0.42 -17.82 -11.43
N ASN A 39 0.65 -17.89 -10.12
CA ASN A 39 0.05 -18.86 -9.21
C ASN A 39 -1.22 -18.35 -8.51
N MET A 40 -1.74 -17.20 -8.94
CA MET A 40 -2.92 -16.56 -8.37
C MET A 40 -4.05 -16.38 -9.42
N PRO A 41 -4.54 -17.48 -10.04
CA PRO A 41 -5.49 -17.41 -11.16
C PRO A 41 -6.81 -16.75 -10.78
N VAL A 42 -7.30 -17.00 -9.56
CA VAL A 42 -8.55 -16.40 -9.05
C VAL A 42 -8.40 -14.88 -8.91
N LEU A 43 -7.32 -14.42 -8.30
CA LEU A 43 -7.08 -12.99 -8.11
C LEU A 43 -6.88 -12.28 -9.47
N ARG A 44 -6.22 -12.93 -10.43
CA ARG A 44 -6.12 -12.40 -11.80
C ARG A 44 -7.47 -12.24 -12.47
N ALA A 45 -8.36 -13.23 -12.32
CA ALA A 45 -9.72 -13.15 -12.85
C ALA A 45 -10.52 -12.01 -12.21
N ILE A 46 -10.41 -11.86 -10.88
CA ILE A 46 -11.02 -10.74 -10.14
C ILE A 46 -10.46 -9.41 -10.63
N ARG A 47 -9.14 -9.27 -10.79
CA ARG A 47 -8.52 -8.04 -11.27
C ARG A 47 -8.98 -7.68 -12.69
N ALA A 48 -9.09 -8.65 -13.59
CA ALA A 48 -9.62 -8.42 -14.92
C ALA A 48 -11.09 -7.93 -14.88
N ARG A 49 -11.92 -8.50 -14.01
CA ARG A 49 -13.29 -8.04 -13.77
C ARG A 49 -13.30 -6.62 -13.18
N PHE A 50 -12.54 -6.37 -12.12
CA PHE A 50 -12.46 -5.08 -11.42
C PHE A 50 -11.99 -3.96 -12.36
N ASN A 51 -11.05 -4.28 -13.27
CA ASN A 51 -10.59 -3.29 -14.24
C ASN A 51 -11.68 -2.83 -15.21
N ARG A 52 -12.64 -3.70 -15.53
CA ARG A 52 -13.80 -3.34 -16.37
C ARG A 52 -14.89 -2.63 -15.58
N GLU A 53 -15.21 -3.15 -14.40
CA GLU A 53 -16.39 -2.74 -13.61
C GLU A 53 -16.11 -1.54 -12.71
N LYS A 54 -14.84 -1.33 -12.32
CA LYS A 54 -14.43 -0.27 -11.39
C LYS A 54 -15.27 -0.18 -10.11
N PRO A 55 -15.53 -1.30 -9.41
CA PRO A 55 -16.45 -1.34 -8.28
C PRO A 55 -15.99 -0.51 -7.07
N LEU A 56 -14.71 -0.15 -7.02
CA LEU A 56 -14.11 0.62 -5.92
C LEU A 56 -13.81 2.07 -6.31
N LYS A 57 -14.37 2.56 -7.43
CA LYS A 57 -14.12 3.91 -7.92
C LYS A 57 -14.48 4.97 -6.88
N GLY A 58 -13.50 5.83 -6.58
CA GLY A 58 -13.64 6.93 -5.62
C GLY A 58 -13.46 6.52 -4.15
N LEU A 59 -13.17 5.25 -3.89
CA LEU A 59 -12.87 4.78 -2.54
C LEU A 59 -11.36 4.85 -2.25
N ARG A 60 -11.02 5.21 -1.02
CA ARG A 60 -9.67 5.12 -0.46
C ARG A 60 -9.60 3.93 0.48
N VAL A 61 -8.59 3.09 0.28
CA VAL A 61 -8.35 1.89 1.10
C VAL A 61 -7.01 2.04 1.82
N ALA A 62 -7.03 1.98 3.15
CA ALA A 62 -5.83 1.86 3.96
C ALA A 62 -5.63 0.40 4.36
N ALA A 63 -4.50 -0.18 3.96
CA ALA A 63 -4.14 -1.56 4.24
C ALA A 63 -2.92 -1.62 5.17
N CYS A 64 -3.04 -2.31 6.29
CA CYS A 64 -1.97 -2.63 7.24
C CYS A 64 -1.77 -4.15 7.20
N LEU A 65 -0.90 -4.61 6.30
CA LEU A 65 -0.73 -6.02 5.94
C LEU A 65 0.76 -6.39 5.81
N HIS A 66 1.06 -7.68 5.78
CA HIS A 66 2.41 -8.13 5.40
C HIS A 66 2.72 -7.68 3.96
N VAL A 67 3.83 -6.95 3.76
CA VAL A 67 4.20 -6.44 2.43
C VAL A 67 4.97 -7.51 1.67
N THR A 68 4.22 -8.42 1.05
CA THR A 68 4.71 -9.58 0.28
C THR A 68 4.27 -9.48 -1.18
N THR A 69 4.74 -10.41 -2.01
CA THR A 69 4.35 -10.51 -3.42
C THR A 69 2.85 -10.76 -3.61
N GLU A 70 2.23 -11.51 -2.69
CA GLU A 70 0.81 -11.82 -2.70
C GLU A 70 -0.02 -10.58 -2.36
N THR A 71 0.35 -9.89 -1.28
CA THR A 71 -0.26 -8.61 -0.89
C THR A 71 -0.12 -7.57 -2.00
N ALA A 72 1.03 -7.49 -2.66
CA ALA A 72 1.21 -6.59 -3.78
C ALA A 72 0.20 -6.87 -4.92
N ASN A 73 -0.05 -8.14 -5.24
CA ASN A 73 -1.05 -8.52 -6.24
C ASN A 73 -2.48 -8.18 -5.79
N LEU A 74 -2.78 -8.27 -4.49
CA LEU A 74 -4.05 -7.81 -3.92
C LEU A 74 -4.19 -6.29 -4.08
N MET A 75 -3.18 -5.49 -3.70
CA MET A 75 -3.21 -4.03 -3.84
C MET A 75 -3.41 -3.59 -5.29
N ARG A 76 -2.72 -4.22 -6.24
CA ARG A 76 -2.91 -4.01 -7.69
C ARG A 76 -4.33 -4.34 -8.15
N THR A 77 -4.97 -5.31 -7.51
CA THR A 77 -6.36 -5.69 -7.82
C THR A 77 -7.35 -4.64 -7.31
N LEU A 78 -7.14 -4.10 -6.12
CA LEU A 78 -7.97 -3.02 -5.56
C LEU A 78 -7.82 -1.73 -6.40
N GLU A 79 -6.58 -1.38 -6.77
CA GLU A 79 -6.28 -0.24 -7.63
C GLU A 79 -6.94 -0.40 -9.02
N ALA A 80 -6.84 -1.60 -9.62
CA ALA A 80 -7.56 -1.90 -10.87
C ALA A 80 -9.08 -1.75 -10.73
N GLY A 81 -9.63 -1.96 -9.53
CA GLY A 81 -11.03 -1.69 -9.19
C GLY A 81 -11.38 -0.20 -9.06
N GLY A 82 -10.40 0.69 -9.15
CA GLY A 82 -10.58 2.13 -9.04
C GLY A 82 -10.39 2.70 -7.64
N ALA A 83 -9.89 1.90 -6.69
CA ALA A 83 -9.52 2.39 -5.38
C ALA A 83 -8.20 3.17 -5.41
N GLU A 84 -8.10 4.18 -4.57
CA GLU A 84 -6.83 4.77 -4.16
C GLU A 84 -6.31 4.00 -2.95
N VAL A 85 -5.15 3.36 -3.10
CA VAL A 85 -4.64 2.38 -2.11
C VAL A 85 -3.43 2.94 -1.36
N PHE A 86 -3.46 2.81 -0.04
CA PHE A 86 -2.38 3.17 0.88
C PHE A 86 -2.01 1.94 1.70
N LEU A 87 -0.76 1.48 1.60
CA LEU A 87 -0.27 0.27 2.25
C LEU A 87 0.81 0.60 3.28
N CYS A 88 0.70 0.05 4.48
CA CYS A 88 1.80 -0.05 5.44
C CYS A 88 2.01 -1.48 5.90
N GLY A 89 3.18 -1.75 6.51
CA GLY A 89 3.46 -3.05 7.10
C GLY A 89 2.61 -3.32 8.34
N SER A 90 2.22 -4.55 8.58
CA SER A 90 1.50 -4.99 9.81
C SER A 90 2.44 -5.39 10.95
N ASN A 91 3.72 -5.46 10.68
CA ASN A 91 4.79 -5.52 11.68
C ASN A 91 6.14 -5.15 11.03
N PRO A 92 7.15 -4.75 11.81
CA PRO A 92 8.44 -4.28 11.29
C PRO A 92 9.25 -5.33 10.51
N LEU A 93 8.95 -6.61 10.63
CA LEU A 93 9.76 -7.70 10.06
C LEU A 93 9.20 -8.28 8.76
N SER A 94 7.92 -8.07 8.47
CA SER A 94 7.21 -8.74 7.39
C SER A 94 7.28 -8.03 6.04
N THR A 95 8.03 -6.94 5.93
CA THR A 95 8.20 -6.21 4.68
C THR A 95 9.27 -6.85 3.79
N GLN A 96 8.96 -7.02 2.51
CA GLN A 96 9.92 -7.30 1.46
C GLN A 96 10.23 -5.96 0.77
N ASP A 97 11.43 -5.41 1.01
CA ASP A 97 11.80 -4.05 0.58
C ASP A 97 11.75 -3.86 -0.94
N ASP A 98 12.08 -4.89 -1.70
CA ASP A 98 12.00 -4.89 -3.15
C ASP A 98 10.53 -4.83 -3.66
N VAL A 99 9.62 -5.51 -2.96
CA VAL A 99 8.19 -5.47 -3.25
C VAL A 99 7.62 -4.09 -2.91
N ALA A 100 7.96 -3.53 -1.75
CA ALA A 100 7.55 -2.17 -1.36
C ALA A 100 8.03 -1.13 -2.38
N ALA A 101 9.29 -1.21 -2.81
CA ALA A 101 9.86 -0.35 -3.84
C ALA A 101 9.13 -0.47 -5.19
N ALA A 102 8.78 -1.71 -5.59
CA ALA A 102 8.06 -1.96 -6.84
C ALA A 102 6.65 -1.39 -6.83
N LEU A 103 5.93 -1.48 -5.72
CA LEU A 103 4.60 -0.91 -5.56
C LEU A 103 4.60 0.59 -5.82
N VAL A 104 5.56 1.32 -5.26
CA VAL A 104 5.71 2.77 -5.48
C VAL A 104 6.15 3.07 -6.91
N ALA A 105 7.26 2.45 -7.38
CA ALA A 105 7.93 2.87 -8.60
C ALA A 105 7.25 2.38 -9.89
N HIS A 106 6.63 1.20 -9.89
CA HIS A 106 6.05 0.59 -11.09
C HIS A 106 4.52 0.56 -11.09
N TYR A 107 3.91 0.53 -9.92
CA TYR A 107 2.45 0.40 -9.83
C TYR A 107 1.76 1.66 -9.31
N GLY A 108 2.51 2.67 -8.87
CA GLY A 108 1.94 3.94 -8.41
C GLY A 108 1.13 3.83 -7.12
N ILE A 109 1.37 2.78 -6.32
CA ILE A 109 0.65 2.51 -5.07
C ILE A 109 1.42 3.09 -3.90
N SER A 110 0.78 3.97 -3.13
CA SER A 110 1.35 4.58 -1.93
C SER A 110 1.70 3.52 -0.89
N THR A 111 3.01 3.35 -0.63
CA THR A 111 3.51 2.30 0.27
C THR A 111 4.47 2.88 1.30
N PHE A 112 4.23 2.59 2.57
CA PHE A 112 4.98 3.04 3.73
C PHE A 112 5.43 1.81 4.52
N ALA A 113 6.57 1.22 4.15
CA ALA A 113 7.06 0.00 4.78
C ALA A 113 8.55 -0.23 4.52
N ILE A 114 9.30 -0.49 5.59
CA ILE A 114 10.73 -0.78 5.58
C ILE A 114 10.99 -1.99 6.46
N LYS A 115 11.67 -3.02 5.93
CA LYS A 115 12.03 -4.19 6.73
C LYS A 115 12.96 -3.82 7.88
N GLY A 116 12.60 -4.19 9.09
CA GLY A 116 13.40 -3.91 10.29
C GLY A 116 13.31 -2.47 10.78
N GLU A 117 12.28 -1.73 10.37
CA GLU A 117 12.02 -0.39 10.88
C GLU A 117 11.80 -0.36 12.39
N ASP A 118 12.16 0.75 13.03
CA ASP A 118 11.93 0.93 14.44
C ASP A 118 10.45 1.20 14.75
N HIS A 119 10.10 1.08 16.02
CA HIS A 119 8.73 1.25 16.49
C HIS A 119 8.14 2.64 16.16
N LYS A 120 8.96 3.68 16.19
CA LYS A 120 8.54 5.05 15.86
C LYS A 120 8.21 5.18 14.38
N THR A 121 9.06 4.67 13.51
CA THR A 121 8.87 4.65 12.05
C THR A 121 7.64 3.82 11.69
N TYR A 122 7.50 2.61 12.26
CA TYR A 122 6.36 1.74 12.08
C TYR A 122 5.02 2.45 12.34
N TYR A 123 4.88 3.08 13.52
CA TYR A 123 3.65 3.81 13.82
C TYR A 123 3.48 5.10 12.99
N SER A 124 4.55 5.73 12.52
CA SER A 124 4.43 6.86 11.59
C SER A 124 3.90 6.41 10.23
N HIS A 125 4.26 5.23 9.76
CA HIS A 125 3.74 4.62 8.54
C HIS A 125 2.23 4.33 8.63
N ILE A 126 1.79 3.76 9.75
CA ILE A 126 0.36 3.56 10.03
C ILE A 126 -0.39 4.90 10.00
N VAL A 127 0.16 5.94 10.66
CA VAL A 127 -0.45 7.26 10.67
C VAL A 127 -0.54 7.85 9.25
N SER A 128 0.47 7.65 8.40
CA SER A 128 0.44 8.09 6.99
C SER A 128 -0.73 7.49 6.22
N CYS A 129 -1.02 6.20 6.42
CA CYS A 129 -2.18 5.54 5.83
C CYS A 129 -3.52 6.09 6.37
N ILE A 130 -3.59 6.39 7.67
CA ILE A 130 -4.80 6.96 8.29
C ILE A 130 -5.05 8.40 7.79
N GLU A 131 -4.01 9.21 7.62
CA GLU A 131 -4.10 10.60 7.15
C GLU A 131 -4.56 10.72 5.70
N ALA A 132 -4.50 9.64 4.92
CA ALA A 132 -5.15 9.54 3.62
C ALA A 132 -6.69 9.54 3.70
N ARG A 133 -7.27 9.51 4.91
CA ARG A 133 -8.72 9.49 5.16
C ARG A 133 -9.41 8.32 4.46
N PRO A 134 -9.09 7.08 4.82
CA PRO A 134 -9.66 5.90 4.17
C PRO A 134 -11.16 5.80 4.39
N HIS A 135 -11.85 5.25 3.37
CA HIS A 135 -13.24 4.82 3.48
C HIS A 135 -13.31 3.35 3.92
N ILE A 136 -12.29 2.56 3.60
CA ILE A 136 -12.20 1.13 3.95
C ILE A 136 -10.84 0.88 4.58
N THR A 137 -10.81 0.04 5.62
CA THR A 137 -9.59 -0.43 6.25
C THR A 137 -9.43 -1.95 6.07
N MET A 138 -8.20 -2.40 5.88
CA MET A 138 -7.80 -3.81 5.88
C MET A 138 -6.63 -3.94 6.86
N ASP A 139 -6.79 -4.73 7.91
CA ASP A 139 -5.81 -4.78 8.99
C ASP A 139 -5.71 -6.20 9.57
N ASP A 140 -4.58 -6.85 9.46
CA ASP A 140 -4.38 -8.21 9.95
C ASP A 140 -3.87 -8.28 11.40
N GLY A 141 -3.31 -7.19 11.93
CA GLY A 141 -2.79 -7.09 13.29
C GLY A 141 -3.60 -6.18 14.22
N CYS A 142 -4.61 -5.49 13.71
CA CYS A 142 -5.39 -4.46 14.42
C CYS A 142 -4.62 -3.21 14.86
N ASP A 143 -3.39 -3.00 14.42
CA ASP A 143 -2.61 -1.83 14.83
C ASP A 143 -3.15 -0.53 14.22
N LEU A 144 -3.51 -0.54 12.93
CA LEU A 144 -4.11 0.60 12.25
C LEU A 144 -5.47 0.96 12.88
N VAL A 145 -6.33 -0.03 13.06
CA VAL A 145 -7.65 0.15 13.67
C VAL A 145 -7.51 0.64 15.11
N THR A 146 -6.57 0.09 15.89
CA THR A 146 -6.29 0.54 17.26
C THR A 146 -5.84 2.01 17.29
N VAL A 147 -4.93 2.43 16.40
CA VAL A 147 -4.50 3.83 16.31
C VAL A 147 -5.67 4.75 15.95
N MET A 148 -6.52 4.34 15.01
CA MET A 148 -7.72 5.11 14.66
C MET A 148 -8.67 5.28 15.85
N HIS A 149 -8.95 4.22 16.61
CA HIS A 149 -9.86 4.26 17.74
C HIS A 149 -9.30 4.96 18.99
N THR A 150 -7.98 5.04 19.12
CA THR A 150 -7.35 5.65 20.32
C THR A 150 -6.81 7.04 20.05
N LYS A 151 -5.96 7.21 19.03
CA LYS A 151 -5.18 8.43 18.79
C LYS A 151 -5.72 9.29 17.65
N LYS A 152 -6.45 8.71 16.69
CA LYS A 152 -6.89 9.37 15.45
C LYS A 152 -8.41 9.29 15.24
N ARG A 153 -9.19 9.38 16.30
CA ARG A 153 -10.67 9.20 16.30
C ARG A 153 -11.42 10.11 15.32
N ALA A 154 -10.89 11.29 15.01
CA ALA A 154 -11.50 12.19 14.04
C ALA A 154 -11.62 11.58 12.64
N TYR A 155 -10.75 10.64 12.28
CA TYR A 155 -10.74 9.97 10.98
C TYR A 155 -11.79 8.86 10.84
N LEU A 156 -12.37 8.38 11.96
CA LEU A 156 -13.42 7.35 11.94
C LEU A 156 -14.70 7.81 11.21
N LYS A 157 -14.98 9.11 11.18
CA LYS A 157 -16.20 9.67 10.56
C LYS A 157 -16.34 9.36 9.07
N GLY A 158 -15.25 9.04 8.37
CA GLY A 158 -15.24 8.76 6.94
C GLY A 158 -15.18 7.27 6.60
N VAL A 159 -15.00 6.41 7.62
CA VAL A 159 -14.85 4.97 7.41
C VAL A 159 -16.21 4.32 7.21
N LEU A 160 -16.33 3.52 6.16
CA LEU A 160 -17.53 2.78 5.77
C LEU A 160 -17.43 1.31 6.20
N ALA A 161 -16.20 0.74 6.15
CA ALA A 161 -15.89 -0.65 6.52
C ALA A 161 -14.40 -0.83 6.88
#